data_a36886262ae8134f97242346212dbec5
#
_entry.id   a36886262ae8134f97242346212dbec5
#
_cell.length_a   1.000
_cell.length_b   1.000
_cell.length_c   1.000
_cell.angle_alpha   90.00
_cell.angle_beta   90.00
_cell.angle_gamma   90.00
#
_symmetry.space_group_name_H-M   'P 1'
#
loop_
_entity.id
_entity.type
_entity.pdbx_description
1 polymer ?
#
loop_
_entity_poly.entity_id
_entity_poly.type
_entity_poly.pdbx_seq_one_letter_code
_entity_poly.pdbx_strand_id
1 'polypeptide(L)'
;MKEKINERVNWPVTILLIVGLITVAFPLYMTIVIAFKQPSEMTNSISGILSLPKSWSLANFAEAMRVTDFWHSLGNSIWITLVTVGISIALHSMIGYTIGRSKARSKFYSFAYLYIVSGMFVPFAILMMPLVKQTAQLGIANWVGVILCYVVFYMPMNVLLYSGYLTNIP
;
A
#
# COMPACT_ATOMS: atom_id res chain seq x y z
N MET A 1 19.65 15.36 -35.68
CA MET A 1 18.55 16.32 -35.90
C MET A 1 17.89 16.56 -34.55
N LYS A 2 18.23 17.66 -33.85
CA LYS A 2 17.61 18.00 -32.55
C LYS A 2 16.27 18.67 -32.86
N GLU A 3 15.18 17.94 -32.62
CA GLU A 3 13.84 18.50 -32.61
C GLU A 3 13.79 19.57 -31.52
N LYS A 4 13.68 20.84 -31.90
CA LYS A 4 13.36 21.92 -30.99
C LYS A 4 11.91 21.70 -30.54
N ILE A 5 11.72 21.10 -29.40
CA ILE A 5 10.43 21.05 -28.71
C ILE A 5 10.08 22.51 -28.42
N ASN A 6 9.14 23.03 -29.18
CA ASN A 6 8.64 24.39 -29.04
C ASN A 6 7.76 24.42 -27.79
N GLU A 7 8.36 24.58 -26.61
CA GLU A 7 7.69 24.64 -25.31
C GLU A 7 6.86 25.93 -25.18
N ARG A 8 5.76 26.00 -25.91
CA ARG A 8 4.74 27.01 -25.63
C ARG A 8 3.99 26.56 -24.37
N VAL A 9 4.23 27.29 -23.29
CA VAL A 9 3.48 27.08 -22.04
C VAL A 9 1.98 27.22 -22.34
N ASN A 10 1.24 26.13 -22.12
CA ASN A 10 -0.21 26.15 -22.26
C ASN A 10 -0.83 26.70 -20.96
N TRP A 11 -0.98 28.02 -20.87
CA TRP A 11 -1.45 28.71 -19.67
C TRP A 11 -2.75 28.14 -19.07
N PRO A 12 -3.81 27.82 -19.84
CA PRO A 12 -5.02 27.19 -19.28
C PRO A 12 -4.73 25.88 -18.57
N VAL A 13 -3.93 25.02 -19.18
CA VAL A 13 -3.53 23.72 -18.57
C VAL A 13 -2.65 23.96 -17.34
N THR A 14 -1.73 24.89 -17.41
CA THR A 14 -0.84 25.23 -16.28
C THR A 14 -1.65 25.75 -15.08
N ILE A 15 -2.62 26.63 -15.30
CA ILE A 15 -3.50 27.13 -14.24
C ILE A 15 -4.31 25.97 -13.63
N LEU A 16 -4.89 25.11 -14.46
CA LEU A 16 -5.63 23.92 -13.97
C LEU A 16 -4.75 23.01 -13.10
N LEU A 17 -3.50 22.78 -13.53
CA LEU A 17 -2.53 21.98 -12.78
C LEU A 17 -2.14 22.63 -11.45
N ILE A 18 -1.96 23.96 -11.42
CA ILE A 18 -1.69 24.70 -10.18
C ILE A 18 -2.86 24.61 -9.21
N VAL A 19 -4.09 24.79 -9.68
CA VAL A 19 -5.28 24.63 -8.84
C VAL A 19 -5.38 23.20 -8.30
N GLY A 20 -5.17 22.20 -9.14
CA GLY A 20 -5.11 20.80 -8.72
C GLY A 20 -4.03 20.53 -7.68
N LEU A 21 -2.83 21.07 -7.89
CA LEU A 21 -1.72 20.96 -6.94
C LEU A 21 -2.05 21.59 -5.58
N ILE A 22 -2.62 22.79 -5.56
CA ILE A 22 -3.04 23.47 -4.32
C ILE A 22 -4.09 22.62 -3.59
N THR A 23 -5.08 22.10 -4.32
CA THR A 23 -6.15 21.25 -3.75
C THR A 23 -5.58 20.00 -3.07
N VAL A 24 -4.60 19.36 -3.68
CA VAL A 24 -3.93 18.16 -3.12
C VAL A 24 -2.95 18.53 -2.01
N ALA A 25 -2.21 19.63 -2.16
CA ALA A 25 -1.22 20.05 -1.17
C ALA A 25 -1.86 20.62 0.11
N PHE A 26 -3.06 21.19 0.04
CA PHE A 26 -3.74 21.81 1.19
C PHE A 26 -3.96 20.85 2.38
N PRO A 27 -4.52 19.63 2.21
CA PRO A 27 -4.65 18.69 3.31
C PRO A 27 -3.29 18.29 3.93
N LEU A 28 -2.25 18.14 3.11
CA LEU A 28 -0.90 17.84 3.59
C LEU A 28 -0.33 19.01 4.41
N TYR A 29 -0.47 20.23 3.92
CA TYR A 29 -0.12 21.44 4.68
C TYR A 29 -0.82 21.46 6.03
N MET A 30 -2.15 21.25 6.07
CA MET A 30 -2.92 21.24 7.30
C MET A 30 -2.44 20.15 8.27
N THR A 31 -2.17 18.95 7.77
CA THR A 31 -1.66 17.85 8.59
C THR A 31 -0.34 18.22 9.27
N ILE A 32 0.60 18.79 8.50
CA ILE A 32 1.90 19.20 9.03
C ILE A 32 1.74 20.32 10.06
N VAL A 33 0.96 21.37 9.73
CA VAL A 33 0.76 22.51 10.62
C VAL A 33 0.12 22.08 11.94
N ILE A 34 -0.94 21.25 11.89
CA ILE A 34 -1.64 20.76 13.08
C ILE A 34 -0.73 19.85 13.93
N ALA A 35 0.10 19.02 13.29
CA ALA A 35 0.99 18.14 14.02
C ALA A 35 1.94 18.86 14.98
N PHE A 36 2.35 20.08 14.63
CA PHE A 36 3.27 20.89 15.44
C PHE A 36 2.58 21.94 16.33
N LYS A 37 1.24 22.09 16.27
CA LYS A 37 0.49 23.01 17.10
C LYS A 37 0.25 22.48 18.50
N GLN A 38 0.13 23.40 19.46
CA GLN A 38 -0.42 23.04 20.76
C GLN A 38 -1.96 22.87 20.66
N PRO A 39 -2.54 21.90 21.41
CA PRO A 39 -4.00 21.69 21.43
C PRO A 39 -4.81 22.96 21.72
N SER A 40 -4.30 23.84 22.58
CA SER A 40 -4.90 25.12 22.91
C SER A 40 -5.03 26.10 21.74
N GLU A 41 -4.18 25.99 20.73
CA GLU A 41 -4.23 26.83 19.52
C GLU A 41 -5.33 26.41 18.53
N MET A 42 -5.84 25.17 18.66
CA MET A 42 -6.82 24.58 17.75
C MET A 42 -8.27 24.81 18.18
N THR A 43 -8.49 25.12 19.45
CA THR A 43 -9.85 25.15 20.06
C THR A 43 -10.59 26.45 19.86
N ASN A 44 -9.96 27.56 19.46
CA ASN A 44 -10.54 28.89 19.61
C ASN A 44 -11.05 29.55 18.33
N SER A 45 -10.70 29.09 17.13
CA SER A 45 -11.24 29.64 15.87
C SER A 45 -10.77 28.87 14.65
N ILE A 46 -11.52 28.94 13.53
CA ILE A 46 -11.13 28.41 12.22
C ILE A 46 -9.80 29.06 11.74
N SER A 47 -9.61 30.35 12.01
CA SER A 47 -8.36 31.06 11.70
C SER A 47 -7.18 30.50 12.51
N GLY A 48 -7.40 30.04 13.74
CA GLY A 48 -6.41 29.36 14.55
C GLY A 48 -5.96 28.03 13.95
N ILE A 49 -6.85 27.30 13.30
CA ILE A 49 -6.52 26.02 12.64
C ILE A 49 -5.65 26.26 11.39
N LEU A 50 -5.99 27.27 10.60
CA LEU A 50 -5.33 27.56 9.31
C LEU A 50 -3.97 28.28 9.45
N SER A 51 -3.77 29.02 10.56
CA SER A 51 -2.53 29.77 10.80
C SER A 51 -1.33 28.85 11.07
N LEU A 52 -0.12 29.35 10.92
CA LEU A 52 1.09 28.67 11.38
C LEU A 52 1.10 28.55 12.92
N PRO A 53 1.80 27.53 13.49
CA PRO A 53 1.95 27.42 14.94
C PRO A 53 2.55 28.69 15.55
N LYS A 54 1.99 29.19 16.64
CA LYS A 54 2.60 30.29 17.43
C LYS A 54 3.81 29.77 18.20
N SER A 55 3.71 28.52 18.68
CA SER A 55 4.81 27.82 19.31
C SER A 55 4.90 26.39 18.73
N TRP A 56 6.06 26.04 18.22
CA TRP A 56 6.31 24.70 17.68
C TRP A 56 6.44 23.70 18.82
N SER A 57 5.61 22.66 18.81
CA SER A 57 5.55 21.64 19.86
C SER A 57 5.55 20.23 19.28
N LEU A 58 6.24 19.30 19.93
CA LEU A 58 6.20 17.88 19.63
C LEU A 58 5.22 17.11 20.53
N ALA A 59 4.42 17.81 21.34
CA ALA A 59 3.49 17.19 22.27
C ALA A 59 2.48 16.27 21.60
N ASN A 60 1.97 16.66 20.42
CA ASN A 60 1.04 15.83 19.66
C ASN A 60 1.68 14.53 19.19
N PHE A 61 2.97 14.54 18.83
CA PHE A 61 3.69 13.30 18.45
C PHE A 61 3.87 12.38 19.66
N ALA A 62 4.25 12.92 20.82
CA ALA A 62 4.38 12.14 22.06
C ALA A 62 3.03 11.53 22.46
N GLU A 63 1.96 12.31 22.40
CA GLU A 63 0.62 11.82 22.70
C GLU A 63 0.13 10.80 21.68
N ALA A 64 0.34 11.02 20.39
CA ALA A 64 0.00 10.05 19.36
C ALA A 64 0.74 8.72 19.58
N MET A 65 2.05 8.75 19.86
CA MET A 65 2.82 7.54 20.17
C MET A 65 2.30 6.81 21.40
N ARG A 66 1.86 7.56 22.43
CA ARG A 66 1.30 7.00 23.65
C ARG A 66 -0.06 6.34 23.41
N VAL A 67 -0.97 7.05 22.73
CA VAL A 67 -2.37 6.59 22.50
C VAL A 67 -2.41 5.39 21.56
N THR A 68 -1.53 5.34 20.56
CA THR A 68 -1.48 4.25 19.58
C THR A 68 -0.64 3.06 20.04
N ASP A 69 -0.04 3.13 21.23
CA ASP A 69 0.98 2.15 21.64
C ASP A 69 1.99 1.87 20.51
N PHE A 70 2.60 2.97 20.03
CA PHE A 70 3.35 3.00 18.78
C PHE A 70 4.42 1.91 18.70
N TRP A 71 5.20 1.71 19.75
CA TRP A 71 6.31 0.76 19.72
C TRP A 71 5.86 -0.70 19.62
N HIS A 72 4.77 -1.04 20.31
CA HIS A 72 4.17 -2.36 20.20
C HIS A 72 3.54 -2.57 18.81
N SER A 73 2.81 -1.58 18.32
CA SER A 73 2.20 -1.62 16.97
C SER A 73 3.26 -1.71 15.87
N LEU A 74 4.36 -0.97 16.01
CA LEU A 74 5.50 -1.03 15.09
C LEU A 74 6.16 -2.42 15.11
N GLY A 75 6.42 -2.96 16.31
CA GLY A 75 6.96 -4.31 16.48
C GLY A 75 6.11 -5.38 15.81
N ASN A 76 4.79 -5.33 16.02
CA ASN A 76 3.83 -6.23 15.35
C ASN A 76 3.88 -6.08 13.83
N SER A 77 3.92 -4.85 13.31
CA SER A 77 3.99 -4.60 11.87
C SER A 77 5.27 -5.14 11.25
N ILE A 78 6.41 -4.92 11.91
CA ILE A 78 7.71 -5.44 11.46
C ILE A 78 7.68 -6.97 11.44
N TRP A 79 7.24 -7.59 12.53
CA TRP A 79 7.17 -9.04 12.64
C TRP A 79 6.28 -9.66 11.55
N ILE A 80 5.04 -9.18 11.42
CA ILE A 80 4.09 -9.67 10.40
C ILE A 80 4.68 -9.49 9.01
N THR A 81 5.32 -8.34 8.73
CA THR A 81 5.93 -8.06 7.43
C THR A 81 7.07 -9.04 7.13
N LEU A 82 8.00 -9.23 8.06
CA LEU A 82 9.15 -10.11 7.85
C LEU A 82 8.73 -11.56 7.60
N VAL A 83 7.78 -12.06 8.39
CA VAL A 83 7.27 -13.44 8.22
C VAL A 83 6.51 -13.57 6.91
N THR A 84 5.62 -12.62 6.59
CA THR A 84 4.86 -12.65 5.33
C THR A 84 5.77 -12.60 4.12
N VAL A 85 6.75 -11.70 4.11
CA VAL A 85 7.70 -11.55 2.99
C VAL A 85 8.56 -12.80 2.86
N GLY A 86 9.07 -13.35 3.97
CA GLY A 86 9.86 -14.58 3.95
C GLY A 86 9.08 -15.77 3.35
N ILE A 87 7.85 -15.99 3.81
CA ILE A 87 6.97 -17.05 3.28
C ILE A 87 6.63 -16.78 1.81
N SER A 88 6.30 -15.54 1.47
CA SER A 88 5.94 -15.16 0.09
C SER A 88 7.09 -15.37 -0.87
N ILE A 89 8.32 -14.97 -0.51
CA ILE A 89 9.50 -15.21 -1.35
C ILE A 89 9.68 -16.71 -1.58
N ALA A 90 9.64 -17.51 -0.51
CA ALA A 90 9.85 -18.96 -0.62
C ALA A 90 8.76 -19.62 -1.48
N LEU A 91 7.48 -19.44 -1.14
CA LEU A 91 6.39 -20.13 -1.83
C LEU A 91 6.16 -19.58 -3.25
N HIS A 92 6.12 -18.26 -3.42
CA HIS A 92 5.77 -17.69 -4.72
C HIS A 92 6.91 -17.86 -5.74
N SER A 93 8.18 -17.87 -5.30
CA SER A 93 9.29 -18.18 -6.20
C SER A 93 9.25 -19.62 -6.69
N MET A 94 8.95 -20.57 -5.80
CA MET A 94 8.79 -21.99 -6.17
C MET A 94 7.63 -22.21 -7.16
N ILE A 95 6.46 -21.63 -6.86
CA ILE A 95 5.28 -21.69 -7.73
C ILE A 95 5.57 -21.00 -9.07
N GLY A 96 6.12 -19.80 -9.03
CA GLY A 96 6.46 -19.02 -10.22
C GLY A 96 7.51 -19.70 -11.10
N TYR A 97 8.51 -20.34 -10.49
CA TYR A 97 9.50 -21.15 -11.20
C TYR A 97 8.86 -22.34 -11.91
N THR A 98 8.09 -23.13 -11.17
CA THR A 98 7.44 -24.33 -11.72
C THR A 98 6.50 -23.97 -12.86
N ILE A 99 5.67 -22.95 -12.67
CA ILE A 99 4.76 -22.47 -13.71
C ILE A 99 5.54 -21.87 -14.89
N GLY A 100 6.52 -21.01 -14.62
CA GLY A 100 7.32 -20.35 -15.67
C GLY A 100 8.00 -21.34 -16.62
N ARG A 101 8.54 -22.44 -16.07
CA ARG A 101 9.22 -23.48 -16.87
C ARG A 101 8.28 -24.50 -17.53
N SER A 102 7.07 -24.69 -16.98
CA SER A 102 6.18 -25.79 -17.39
C SER A 102 4.94 -25.35 -18.17
N LYS A 103 4.51 -24.09 -18.07
CA LYS A 103 3.26 -23.60 -18.69
C LYS A 103 3.21 -23.76 -20.22
N ALA A 104 4.37 -23.64 -20.90
CA ALA A 104 4.42 -23.81 -22.35
C ALA A 104 4.31 -25.28 -22.79
N ARG A 105 4.61 -26.24 -21.91
CA ARG A 105 4.66 -27.67 -22.21
C ARG A 105 3.45 -28.45 -21.67
N SER A 106 2.71 -27.90 -20.72
CA SER A 106 1.61 -28.59 -20.07
C SER A 106 0.37 -27.70 -19.93
N LYS A 107 -0.77 -28.21 -20.41
CA LYS A 107 -2.08 -27.55 -20.29
C LYS A 107 -2.48 -27.33 -18.82
N PHE A 108 -2.08 -28.23 -17.93
CA PHE A 108 -2.34 -28.10 -16.50
C PHE A 108 -1.66 -26.87 -15.93
N TYR A 109 -0.36 -26.67 -16.17
CA TYR A 109 0.36 -25.49 -15.67
C TYR A 109 -0.08 -24.20 -16.34
N SER A 110 -0.48 -24.25 -17.61
CA SER A 110 -1.08 -23.10 -18.30
C SER A 110 -2.41 -22.71 -17.63
N PHE A 111 -3.27 -23.66 -17.34
CA PHE A 111 -4.53 -23.42 -16.62
C PHE A 111 -4.28 -22.92 -15.18
N ALA A 112 -3.37 -23.54 -14.43
CA ALA A 112 -3.00 -23.12 -13.08
C ALA A 112 -2.47 -21.68 -13.07
N TYR A 113 -1.65 -21.30 -14.06
CA TYR A 113 -1.20 -19.93 -14.23
C TYR A 113 -2.35 -18.94 -14.39
N LEU A 114 -3.25 -19.22 -15.35
CA LEU A 114 -4.41 -18.37 -15.62
C LEU A 114 -5.33 -18.28 -14.39
N TYR A 115 -5.56 -19.39 -13.70
CA TYR A 115 -6.36 -19.43 -12.49
C TYR A 115 -5.77 -18.58 -11.37
N ILE A 116 -4.46 -18.70 -11.10
CA ILE A 116 -3.80 -17.90 -10.07
C ILE A 116 -3.84 -16.41 -10.46
N VAL A 117 -3.44 -16.07 -11.68
CA VAL A 117 -3.36 -14.68 -12.13
C VAL A 117 -4.75 -14.03 -12.20
N SER A 118 -5.79 -14.79 -12.46
CA SER A 118 -7.18 -14.27 -12.45
C SER A 118 -7.59 -13.69 -11.10
N GLY A 119 -6.96 -14.12 -10.00
CA GLY A 119 -7.17 -13.56 -8.68
C GLY A 119 -6.87 -12.05 -8.57
N MET A 120 -6.05 -11.49 -9.47
CA MET A 120 -5.78 -10.05 -9.50
C MET A 120 -7.01 -9.21 -9.88
N PHE A 121 -7.97 -9.79 -10.58
CA PHE A 121 -9.17 -9.08 -11.02
C PHE A 121 -10.25 -9.00 -9.94
N VAL A 122 -10.06 -9.69 -8.80
CA VAL A 122 -11.02 -9.63 -7.70
C VAL A 122 -10.69 -8.44 -6.80
N PRO A 123 -11.55 -7.39 -6.74
CA PRO A 123 -11.28 -6.24 -5.90
C PRO A 123 -11.27 -6.63 -4.42
N PHE A 124 -10.25 -6.19 -3.68
CA PHE A 124 -10.12 -6.46 -2.24
C PHE A 124 -11.37 -6.04 -1.44
N ALA A 125 -11.98 -4.91 -1.82
CA ALA A 125 -13.18 -4.41 -1.14
C ALA A 125 -14.34 -5.41 -1.10
N ILE A 126 -14.49 -6.26 -2.13
CA ILE A 126 -15.53 -7.30 -2.19
C ILE A 126 -15.19 -8.46 -1.23
N LEU A 127 -13.90 -8.77 -1.09
CA LEU A 127 -13.43 -9.89 -0.28
C LEU A 127 -13.29 -9.56 1.20
N MET A 128 -13.19 -8.29 1.57
CA MET A 128 -12.87 -7.87 2.93
C MET A 128 -13.84 -8.45 3.98
N MET A 129 -15.15 -8.26 3.79
CA MET A 129 -16.15 -8.75 4.74
C MET A 129 -16.23 -10.28 4.82
N PRO A 130 -16.28 -11.03 3.70
CA PRO A 130 -16.18 -12.49 3.73
C PRO A 130 -14.93 -13.01 4.42
N LEU A 131 -13.77 -12.38 4.21
CA LEU A 131 -12.51 -12.79 4.85
C LEU A 131 -12.54 -12.61 6.37
N VAL A 132 -12.99 -11.43 6.84
CA VAL A 132 -13.15 -11.18 8.28
C VAL A 132 -14.05 -12.22 8.92
N LYS A 133 -15.20 -12.52 8.29
CA LYS A 133 -16.12 -13.53 8.78
C LYS A 133 -15.49 -14.93 8.80
N GLN A 134 -14.81 -15.28 7.72
CA GLN A 134 -14.24 -16.63 7.55
C GLN A 134 -13.05 -16.86 8.49
N THR A 135 -12.15 -15.88 8.65
CA THR A 135 -11.04 -15.96 9.60
C THR A 135 -11.52 -16.03 11.04
N ALA A 136 -12.61 -15.32 11.39
CA ALA A 136 -13.24 -15.41 12.71
C ALA A 136 -13.85 -16.81 12.96
N GLN A 137 -14.57 -17.37 11.97
CA GLN A 137 -15.16 -18.71 12.07
C GLN A 137 -14.11 -19.82 12.19
N LEU A 138 -12.96 -19.65 11.54
CA LEU A 138 -11.83 -20.57 11.61
C LEU A 138 -10.97 -20.40 12.87
N GLY A 139 -11.27 -19.42 13.72
CA GLY A 139 -10.47 -19.13 14.93
C GLY A 139 -9.08 -18.56 14.64
N ILE A 140 -8.83 -18.05 13.42
CA ILE A 140 -7.57 -17.45 12.97
C ILE A 140 -7.69 -15.93 12.75
N ALA A 141 -8.65 -15.27 13.41
CA ALA A 141 -8.76 -13.81 13.39
C ALA A 141 -7.67 -13.15 14.26
N ASN A 142 -6.42 -13.46 13.95
CA ASN A 142 -5.22 -13.02 14.65
C ASN A 142 -4.08 -12.79 13.65
N TRP A 143 -2.86 -12.55 14.12
CA TRP A 143 -1.69 -12.32 13.27
C TRP A 143 -1.40 -13.46 12.28
N VAL A 144 -1.74 -14.72 12.62
CA VAL A 144 -1.59 -15.87 11.70
C VAL A 144 -2.51 -15.72 10.50
N GLY A 145 -3.79 -15.40 10.73
CA GLY A 145 -4.75 -15.15 9.65
C GLY A 145 -4.36 -13.98 8.76
N VAL A 146 -3.80 -12.91 9.35
CA VAL A 146 -3.30 -11.75 8.58
C VAL A 146 -2.16 -12.18 7.64
N ILE A 147 -1.18 -12.94 8.15
CA ILE A 147 -0.06 -13.45 7.33
C ILE A 147 -0.58 -14.33 6.20
N LEU A 148 -1.47 -15.28 6.51
CA LEU A 148 -2.05 -16.18 5.50
C LEU A 148 -2.81 -15.39 4.41
N CYS A 149 -3.62 -14.42 4.80
CA CYS A 149 -4.32 -13.55 3.86
C CYS A 149 -3.34 -12.80 2.96
N TYR A 150 -2.30 -12.19 3.51
CA TYR A 150 -1.31 -11.47 2.71
C TYR A 150 -0.55 -12.39 1.74
N VAL A 151 -0.11 -13.56 2.20
CA VAL A 151 0.54 -14.53 1.31
C VAL A 151 -0.38 -14.90 0.14
N VAL A 152 -1.65 -15.21 0.40
CA VAL A 152 -2.60 -15.57 -0.67
C VAL A 152 -2.88 -14.39 -1.61
N PHE A 153 -3.09 -13.18 -1.08
CA PHE A 153 -3.42 -12.00 -1.89
C PHE A 153 -2.29 -11.55 -2.82
N TYR A 154 -1.05 -11.65 -2.36
CA TYR A 154 0.10 -11.25 -3.19
C TYR A 154 0.57 -12.34 -4.15
N MET A 155 0.05 -13.58 -4.01
CA MET A 155 0.44 -14.70 -4.88
C MET A 155 0.22 -14.41 -6.37
N PRO A 156 -0.94 -13.90 -6.84
CA PRO A 156 -1.18 -13.69 -8.26
C PRO A 156 -0.15 -12.79 -8.92
N MET A 157 0.12 -11.64 -8.32
CA MET A 157 1.10 -10.68 -8.84
C MET A 157 2.53 -11.24 -8.80
N ASN A 158 2.90 -11.87 -7.69
CA ASN A 158 4.23 -12.43 -7.55
C ASN A 158 4.47 -13.58 -8.54
N VAL A 159 3.50 -14.47 -8.72
CA VAL A 159 3.61 -15.57 -9.72
C VAL A 159 3.68 -15.01 -11.14
N LEU A 160 2.92 -13.97 -11.46
CA LEU A 160 3.03 -13.27 -12.74
C LEU A 160 4.45 -12.75 -12.97
N LEU A 161 5.03 -12.03 -12.00
CA LEU A 161 6.36 -11.46 -12.09
C LEU A 161 7.45 -12.54 -12.19
N TYR A 162 7.43 -13.54 -11.30
CA TYR A 162 8.41 -14.62 -11.33
C TYR A 162 8.34 -15.42 -12.63
N SER A 163 7.13 -15.82 -13.04
CA SER A 163 6.98 -16.59 -14.29
C SER A 163 7.35 -15.79 -15.52
N GLY A 164 7.08 -14.48 -15.53
CA GLY A 164 7.46 -13.57 -16.62
C GLY A 164 8.98 -13.38 -16.72
N TYR A 165 9.63 -13.16 -15.56
CA TYR A 165 11.09 -13.02 -15.51
C TYR A 165 11.80 -14.28 -15.97
N LEU A 166 11.37 -15.45 -15.49
CA LEU A 166 11.99 -16.75 -15.80
C LEU A 166 11.83 -17.20 -17.26
N THR A 167 10.87 -16.68 -18.01
CA THR A 167 10.76 -16.96 -19.44
C THR A 167 11.88 -16.30 -20.26
N ASN A 168 12.54 -15.27 -19.72
CA ASN A 168 13.62 -14.54 -20.38
C ASN A 168 15.02 -15.05 -19.99
N ILE A 169 15.10 -16.02 -19.07
CA ILE A 169 16.35 -16.65 -18.65
C ILE A 169 16.44 -18.03 -19.28
N PRO A 170 17.55 -18.34 -20.01
CA PRO A 170 17.77 -19.63 -20.64
C PRO A 170 17.83 -20.82 -19.67
#